data_634c1e15544a9180ca4e0044e68f8cb6
#
_entry.id   634c1e15544a9180ca4e0044e68f8cb6
#
_cell.length_a   1.000
_cell.length_b   1.000
_cell.length_c   1.000
_cell.angle_alpha   90.00
_cell.angle_beta   90.00
_cell.angle_gamma   90.00
#
_symmetry.space_group_name_H-M   'P 1'
#
loop_
_entity.id
_entity.type
_entity.pdbx_description
1 polymer ?
#
loop_
_entity_poly.entity_id
_entity_poly.type
_entity_poly.pdbx_seq_one_letter_code
_entity_poly.pdbx_strand_id
1 'polypeptide(L)'
;MLYLVLAIVFSTGVFVAMRLFERFKLDNHQALMWNYVFAAGTGFLMCKQFDTPTQLVNEPWFGLSILTGFWFIFTYLLMTASTQRSGVTVTSLSSKLSVVLPTLAGVVLFSEKLNFVATIGIVLALVALVLVVGGKNTTNKELKINWLLPVLIFFGTGTGDILMKLTEQQNTSDDMGFMIAFIYFIAMLFGFLVVAFDLIRDKSKWQWKSAVGGITLGVINFFSTFCVYNAMRCFDNVVLFPIYNIGVVCLTALTGWLLFKEKLTWKNYLGLAIAIIAVILITLKP
;
A
#
# COMPACT_ATOMS: atom_id res chain seq x y z
N MET A 1 -3.32 -16.37 9.54
CA MET A 1 -2.98 -16.77 8.15
C MET A 1 -4.01 -16.30 7.11
N LEU A 2 -5.31 -16.56 7.27
CA LEU A 2 -6.33 -16.17 6.27
C LEU A 2 -6.28 -14.67 5.92
N TYR A 3 -6.25 -13.79 6.91
CA TYR A 3 -6.19 -12.33 6.69
C TYR A 3 -4.95 -11.89 5.91
N LEU A 4 -3.79 -12.52 6.12
CA LEU A 4 -2.58 -12.19 5.36
C LEU A 4 -2.71 -12.57 3.87
N VAL A 5 -3.25 -13.76 3.60
CA VAL A 5 -3.51 -14.21 2.22
C VAL A 5 -4.54 -13.30 1.53
N LEU A 6 -5.64 -12.98 2.20
CA LEU A 6 -6.65 -12.07 1.67
C LEU A 6 -6.10 -10.65 1.46
N ALA A 7 -5.26 -10.15 2.37
CA ALA A 7 -4.58 -8.87 2.21
C ALA A 7 -3.72 -8.85 0.93
N ILE A 8 -2.95 -9.91 0.67
CA ILE A 8 -2.14 -10.04 -0.55
C ILE A 8 -3.02 -10.05 -1.80
N VAL A 9 -4.12 -10.81 -1.79
CA VAL A 9 -5.06 -10.92 -2.92
C VAL A 9 -5.73 -9.58 -3.20
N PHE A 10 -6.32 -8.93 -2.19
CA PHE A 10 -6.98 -7.64 -2.35
C PHE A 10 -6.00 -6.54 -2.74
N SER A 11 -4.80 -6.49 -2.14
CA SER A 11 -3.78 -5.52 -2.53
C SER A 11 -3.30 -5.72 -3.97
N THR A 12 -3.19 -6.97 -4.42
CA THR A 12 -2.94 -7.26 -5.85
C THR A 12 -4.08 -6.75 -6.71
N GLY A 13 -5.34 -6.93 -6.27
CA GLY A 13 -6.53 -6.37 -6.93
C GLY A 13 -6.46 -4.85 -7.08
N VAL A 14 -5.96 -4.13 -6.07
CA VAL A 14 -5.71 -2.68 -6.14
C VAL A 14 -4.74 -2.35 -7.28
N PHE A 15 -3.60 -3.05 -7.40
CA PHE A 15 -2.65 -2.82 -8.48
C PHE A 15 -3.22 -3.15 -9.86
N VAL A 16 -4.01 -4.21 -9.97
CA VAL A 16 -4.72 -4.57 -11.21
C VAL A 16 -5.72 -3.48 -11.59
N ALA A 17 -6.51 -2.98 -10.65
CA ALA A 17 -7.47 -1.90 -10.88
C ALA A 17 -6.77 -0.61 -11.33
N MET A 18 -5.69 -0.20 -10.64
CA MET A 18 -4.90 0.97 -11.03
C MET A 18 -4.34 0.86 -12.45
N ARG A 19 -3.92 -0.34 -12.85
CA ARG A 19 -3.44 -0.59 -14.20
C ARG A 19 -4.54 -0.48 -15.26
N LEU A 20 -5.75 -0.88 -14.92
CA LEU A 20 -6.92 -0.68 -15.77
C LEU A 20 -7.23 0.82 -15.94
N PHE A 21 -6.93 1.68 -14.96
CA PHE A 21 -7.10 3.13 -15.09
C PHE A 21 -6.28 3.72 -16.25
N GLU A 22 -5.03 3.28 -16.41
CA GLU A 22 -4.19 3.69 -17.55
C GLU A 22 -4.83 3.26 -18.88
N ARG A 23 -5.34 2.02 -18.95
CA ARG A 23 -5.98 1.48 -20.15
C ARG A 23 -7.25 2.27 -20.53
N PHE A 24 -8.03 2.70 -19.55
CA PHE A 24 -9.27 3.46 -19.74
C PHE A 24 -9.07 4.97 -19.75
N LYS A 25 -7.82 5.45 -19.59
CA LYS A 25 -7.43 6.87 -19.56
C LYS A 25 -8.24 7.65 -18.51
N LEU A 26 -8.37 7.10 -17.32
CA LEU A 26 -9.03 7.75 -16.19
C LEU A 26 -8.10 8.80 -15.58
N ASP A 27 -8.70 9.87 -15.03
CA ASP A 27 -7.97 10.83 -14.22
C ASP A 27 -7.64 10.20 -12.86
N ASN A 28 -6.35 10.05 -12.59
CA ASN A 28 -5.87 9.33 -11.40
C ASN A 28 -6.25 10.05 -10.10
N HIS A 29 -6.23 11.41 -10.07
CA HIS A 29 -6.57 12.14 -8.85
C HIS A 29 -8.06 12.03 -8.53
N GLN A 30 -8.93 12.14 -9.56
CA GLN A 30 -10.36 11.95 -9.39
C GLN A 30 -10.71 10.51 -9.02
N ALA A 31 -10.09 9.51 -9.67
CA ALA A 31 -10.32 8.10 -9.35
C ALA A 31 -9.88 7.79 -7.91
N LEU A 32 -8.78 8.38 -7.43
CA LEU A 32 -8.31 8.21 -6.06
C LEU A 32 -9.25 8.90 -5.04
N MET A 33 -9.74 10.09 -5.32
CA MET A 33 -10.74 10.76 -4.50
C MET A 33 -11.98 9.85 -4.32
N TRP A 34 -12.53 9.33 -5.42
CA TRP A 34 -13.65 8.39 -5.38
C TRP A 34 -13.32 7.09 -4.67
N ASN A 35 -12.09 6.58 -4.82
CA ASN A 35 -11.60 5.44 -4.04
C ASN A 35 -11.76 5.69 -2.53
N TYR A 36 -11.34 6.84 -2.04
CA TYR A 36 -11.46 7.14 -0.61
C TYR A 36 -12.91 7.36 -0.16
N VAL A 37 -13.77 7.96 -1.01
CA VAL A 37 -15.21 8.07 -0.74
C VAL A 37 -15.83 6.69 -0.52
N PHE A 38 -15.56 5.76 -1.43
CA PHE A 38 -16.17 4.42 -1.35
C PHE A 38 -15.48 3.51 -0.33
N ALA A 39 -14.18 3.68 -0.08
CA ALA A 39 -13.50 2.97 0.99
C ALA A 39 -14.04 3.40 2.37
N ALA A 40 -14.20 4.71 2.60
CA ALA A 40 -14.81 5.22 3.82
C ALA A 40 -16.27 4.76 3.96
N GLY A 41 -17.06 4.90 2.89
CA GLY A 41 -18.45 4.46 2.86
C GLY A 41 -18.61 2.97 3.16
N THR A 42 -17.79 2.10 2.55
CA THR A 42 -17.79 0.66 2.82
C THR A 42 -17.46 0.39 4.29
N GLY A 43 -16.47 1.08 4.84
CA GLY A 43 -16.10 0.96 6.24
C GLY A 43 -17.22 1.36 7.19
N PHE A 44 -17.85 2.52 6.96
CA PHE A 44 -18.98 2.96 7.77
C PHE A 44 -20.21 2.03 7.66
N LEU A 45 -20.45 1.42 6.50
CA LEU A 45 -21.52 0.43 6.35
C LEU A 45 -21.24 -0.87 7.12
N MET A 46 -19.97 -1.20 7.35
CA MET A 46 -19.57 -2.39 8.10
C MET A 46 -19.43 -2.15 9.62
N CYS A 47 -19.45 -0.90 10.07
CA CYS A 47 -19.36 -0.57 11.48
C CYS A 47 -20.58 -1.07 12.23
N LYS A 48 -20.34 -1.66 13.39
CA LYS A 48 -21.41 -2.12 14.30
C LYS A 48 -21.91 -0.98 15.19
N GLN A 49 -21.03 -0.06 15.53
CA GLN A 49 -21.33 1.08 16.40
C GLN A 49 -20.63 2.32 15.86
N PHE A 50 -21.27 3.46 16.02
CA PHE A 50 -20.70 4.76 15.69
C PHE A 50 -20.41 5.50 17.00
N ASP A 51 -19.16 5.95 17.16
CA ASP A 51 -18.82 6.81 18.28
C ASP A 51 -19.45 8.18 18.10
N THR A 52 -19.94 8.74 19.20
CA THR A 52 -20.34 10.14 19.20
C THR A 52 -19.10 11.03 18.98
N PRO A 53 -19.24 12.25 18.44
CA PRO A 53 -18.10 13.14 18.22
C PRO A 53 -17.23 13.35 19.46
N THR A 54 -17.83 13.37 20.65
CA THR A 54 -17.12 13.51 21.92
C THR A 54 -16.35 12.24 22.31
N GLN A 55 -16.88 11.06 22.03
CA GLN A 55 -16.19 9.79 22.25
C GLN A 55 -15.03 9.65 21.27
N LEU A 56 -15.28 9.93 19.99
CA LEU A 56 -14.30 9.84 18.92
C LEU A 56 -13.02 10.65 19.19
N VAL A 57 -13.16 11.90 19.65
CA VAL A 57 -12.00 12.77 19.95
C VAL A 57 -11.17 12.23 21.13
N ASN A 58 -11.78 11.50 22.05
CA ASN A 58 -11.12 10.90 23.20
C ASN A 58 -10.48 9.53 22.91
N GLU A 59 -10.74 8.96 21.73
CA GLU A 59 -10.12 7.69 21.33
C GLU A 59 -8.60 7.83 21.14
N PRO A 60 -7.78 6.93 21.71
CA PRO A 60 -6.32 7.00 21.61
C PRO A 60 -5.81 7.00 20.18
N TRP A 61 -6.51 6.33 19.27
CA TRP A 61 -6.16 6.23 17.85
C TRP A 61 -6.57 7.43 17.00
N PHE A 62 -7.39 8.36 17.52
CA PHE A 62 -7.97 9.46 16.77
C PHE A 62 -6.91 10.35 16.09
N GLY A 63 -5.95 10.85 16.85
CA GLY A 63 -4.89 11.71 16.31
C GLY A 63 -4.00 11.01 15.29
N LEU A 64 -3.67 9.73 15.54
CA LEU A 64 -2.89 8.92 14.62
C LEU A 64 -3.67 8.61 13.33
N SER A 65 -4.98 8.43 13.41
CA SER A 65 -5.83 8.21 12.22
C SER A 65 -5.87 9.43 11.30
N ILE A 66 -5.91 10.64 11.87
CA ILE A 66 -5.82 11.89 11.08
C ILE A 66 -4.47 11.95 10.36
N LEU A 67 -3.39 11.68 11.09
CA LEU A 67 -2.04 11.67 10.51
C LEU A 67 -1.90 10.59 9.42
N THR A 68 -2.41 9.39 9.66
CA THR A 68 -2.38 8.27 8.70
C THR A 68 -3.18 8.59 7.44
N GLY A 69 -4.39 9.16 7.58
CA GLY A 69 -5.23 9.55 6.44
C GLY A 69 -4.56 10.65 5.59
N PHE A 70 -3.98 11.67 6.21
CA PHE A 70 -3.17 12.68 5.53
C PHE A 70 -1.97 12.03 4.82
N TRP A 71 -1.28 11.09 5.51
CA TRP A 71 -0.09 10.43 4.98
C TRP A 71 -0.38 9.58 3.73
N PHE A 72 -1.55 9.00 3.64
CA PHE A 72 -1.99 8.24 2.45
C PHE A 72 -2.04 9.14 1.20
N ILE A 73 -2.64 10.32 1.30
CA ILE A 73 -2.66 11.29 0.19
C ILE A 73 -1.27 11.80 -0.14
N PHE A 74 -0.50 12.19 0.88
CA PHE A 74 0.86 12.70 0.69
C PHE A 74 1.74 11.69 -0.07
N THR A 75 1.75 10.43 0.38
CA THR A 75 2.52 9.37 -0.26
C THR A 75 2.05 9.11 -1.69
N TYR A 76 0.73 9.13 -1.93
CA TYR A 76 0.19 8.98 -3.27
C TYR A 76 0.65 10.09 -4.22
N LEU A 77 0.61 11.34 -3.79
CA LEU A 77 1.09 12.47 -4.59
C LEU A 77 2.58 12.34 -4.91
N LEU A 78 3.39 11.90 -3.95
CA LEU A 78 4.80 11.59 -4.18
C LEU A 78 4.98 10.47 -5.21
N MET A 79 4.20 9.39 -5.12
CA MET A 79 4.25 8.27 -6.06
C MET A 79 3.87 8.71 -7.47
N THR A 80 2.85 9.54 -7.61
CA THR A 80 2.43 10.10 -8.91
C THR A 80 3.53 10.96 -9.50
N ALA A 81 4.08 11.90 -8.73
CA ALA A 81 5.17 12.77 -9.17
C ALA A 81 6.44 11.99 -9.55
N SER A 82 6.77 10.94 -8.79
CA SER A 82 7.93 10.10 -9.08
C SER A 82 7.72 9.24 -10.32
N THR A 83 6.53 8.67 -10.49
CA THR A 83 6.20 7.88 -11.67
C THR A 83 6.38 8.69 -12.95
N GLN A 84 5.95 9.96 -12.93
CA GLN A 84 6.09 10.86 -14.08
C GLN A 84 7.55 11.30 -14.36
N ARG A 85 8.37 11.47 -13.32
CA ARG A 85 9.73 12.03 -13.44
C ARG A 85 10.84 10.98 -13.41
N SER A 86 10.68 9.91 -12.62
CA SER A 86 11.70 8.87 -12.43
C SER A 86 11.30 7.53 -13.04
N GLY A 87 10.05 7.41 -13.50
CA GLY A 87 9.50 6.21 -14.11
C GLY A 87 8.87 5.24 -13.10
N VAL A 88 7.95 4.41 -13.61
CA VAL A 88 7.15 3.48 -12.80
C VAL A 88 8.02 2.44 -12.08
N THR A 89 9.05 1.92 -12.74
CA THR A 89 9.92 0.88 -12.19
C THR A 89 10.68 1.37 -10.96
N VAL A 90 11.31 2.55 -11.05
CA VAL A 90 12.06 3.14 -9.93
C VAL A 90 11.15 3.46 -8.76
N THR A 91 9.98 4.05 -9.04
CA THR A 91 8.96 4.37 -8.04
C THR A 91 8.46 3.12 -7.31
N SER A 92 8.09 2.09 -8.06
CA SER A 92 7.62 0.81 -7.52
C SER A 92 8.69 0.11 -6.69
N LEU A 93 9.94 0.09 -7.16
CA LEU A 93 11.04 -0.51 -6.43
C LEU A 93 11.28 0.21 -5.10
N SER A 94 11.34 1.55 -5.12
CA SER A 94 11.55 2.36 -3.90
C SER A 94 10.43 2.14 -2.87
N SER A 95 9.18 2.12 -3.33
CA SER A 95 8.03 1.83 -2.47
C SER A 95 8.08 0.42 -1.86
N LYS A 96 8.54 -0.59 -2.60
CA LYS A 96 8.61 -1.96 -2.07
C LYS A 96 9.82 -2.21 -1.19
N LEU A 97 10.94 -1.56 -1.46
CA LEU A 97 12.11 -1.62 -0.59
C LEU A 97 11.87 -0.92 0.76
N SER A 98 10.90 -0.02 0.86
CA SER A 98 10.52 0.64 2.11
C SER A 98 10.10 -0.34 3.21
N VAL A 99 9.80 -1.60 2.88
CA VAL A 99 9.53 -2.67 3.85
C VAL A 99 10.61 -2.82 4.93
N VAL A 100 11.83 -2.39 4.65
CA VAL A 100 12.92 -2.34 5.64
C VAL A 100 12.54 -1.47 6.84
N LEU A 101 11.86 -0.34 6.62
CA LEU A 101 11.52 0.62 7.68
C LEU A 101 10.53 0.03 8.71
N PRO A 102 9.34 -0.51 8.34
CA PRO A 102 8.45 -1.13 9.32
C PRO A 102 9.06 -2.40 9.95
N THR A 103 9.92 -3.14 9.23
CA THR A 103 10.63 -4.29 9.80
C THR A 103 11.62 -3.84 10.88
N LEU A 104 12.42 -2.80 10.63
CA LEU A 104 13.32 -2.22 11.65
C LEU A 104 12.54 -1.60 12.80
N ALA A 105 11.43 -0.91 12.51
CA ALA A 105 10.55 -0.36 13.53
C ALA A 105 9.96 -1.46 14.42
N GLY A 106 9.67 -2.64 13.87
CA GLY A 106 9.26 -3.83 14.64
C GLY A 106 10.25 -4.16 15.74
N VAL A 107 11.52 -4.20 15.39
CA VAL A 107 12.58 -4.49 16.36
C VAL A 107 12.80 -3.34 17.36
N VAL A 108 12.91 -2.10 16.87
CA VAL A 108 13.34 -0.95 17.67
C VAL A 108 12.20 -0.36 18.51
N LEU A 109 11.00 -0.17 17.92
CA LEU A 109 9.88 0.47 18.58
C LEU A 109 8.96 -0.53 19.29
N PHE A 110 8.81 -1.73 18.72
CA PHE A 110 7.86 -2.72 19.21
C PHE A 110 8.53 -3.87 19.95
N SER A 111 9.88 -3.83 20.11
CA SER A 111 10.68 -4.85 20.82
C SER A 111 10.45 -6.27 20.28
N GLU A 112 10.14 -6.40 19.00
CA GLU A 112 9.93 -7.69 18.34
C GLU A 112 11.26 -8.43 18.20
N LYS A 113 11.25 -9.77 18.43
CA LYS A 113 12.46 -10.58 18.35
C LYS A 113 12.70 -11.03 16.91
N LEU A 114 13.90 -10.77 16.42
CA LEU A 114 14.35 -11.23 15.12
C LEU A 114 15.34 -12.38 15.32
N ASN A 115 15.03 -13.57 14.79
CA ASN A 115 15.98 -14.66 14.78
C ASN A 115 16.94 -14.57 13.57
N PHE A 116 18.08 -15.24 13.64
CA PHE A 116 19.07 -15.22 12.55
C PHE A 116 18.53 -15.75 11.23
N VAL A 117 17.70 -16.78 11.25
CA VAL A 117 17.08 -17.39 10.05
C VAL A 117 16.12 -16.43 9.40
N ALA A 118 15.25 -15.76 10.19
CA ALA A 118 14.35 -14.73 9.67
C ALA A 118 15.11 -13.54 9.08
N THR A 119 16.24 -13.15 9.69
CA THR A 119 17.10 -12.08 9.14
C THR A 119 17.61 -12.42 7.74
N ILE A 120 18.09 -13.66 7.53
CA ILE A 120 18.48 -14.14 6.19
C ILE A 120 17.29 -14.10 5.25
N GLY A 121 16.11 -14.55 5.68
CA GLY A 121 14.88 -14.51 4.91
C GLY A 121 14.50 -13.08 4.46
N ILE A 122 14.62 -12.07 5.34
CA ILE A 122 14.35 -10.67 5.03
C ILE A 122 15.33 -10.14 3.97
N VAL A 123 16.63 -10.45 4.10
CA VAL A 123 17.63 -10.06 3.10
C VAL A 123 17.31 -10.69 1.75
N LEU A 124 16.96 -11.98 1.72
CA LEU A 124 16.54 -12.65 0.48
C LEU A 124 15.25 -12.06 -0.08
N ALA A 125 14.30 -11.64 0.76
CA ALA A 125 13.08 -10.96 0.33
C ALA A 125 13.40 -9.64 -0.40
N LEU A 126 14.34 -8.84 0.11
CA LEU A 126 14.79 -7.61 -0.55
C LEU A 126 15.47 -7.89 -1.89
N VAL A 127 16.32 -8.91 -1.95
CA VAL A 127 16.95 -9.35 -3.21
C VAL A 127 15.90 -9.80 -4.22
N ALA A 128 14.91 -10.58 -3.78
CA ALA A 128 13.80 -11.02 -4.62
C ALA A 128 12.99 -9.84 -5.17
N LEU A 129 12.66 -8.83 -4.33
CA LEU A 129 11.96 -7.62 -4.76
C LEU A 129 12.72 -6.89 -5.86
N VAL A 130 14.04 -6.70 -5.69
CA VAL A 130 14.88 -6.06 -6.72
C VAL A 130 14.87 -6.85 -8.02
N LEU A 131 14.96 -8.18 -7.98
CA LEU A 131 14.96 -9.02 -9.17
C LEU A 131 13.61 -9.04 -9.89
N VAL A 132 12.50 -9.14 -9.14
CA VAL A 132 11.15 -9.17 -9.73
C VAL A 132 10.79 -7.82 -10.33
N VAL A 133 11.05 -6.71 -9.65
CA VAL A 133 10.71 -5.37 -10.15
C VAL A 133 11.71 -4.88 -11.20
N GLY A 134 12.99 -5.10 -10.97
CA GLY A 134 14.08 -4.66 -11.87
C GLY A 134 14.19 -5.45 -13.19
N GLY A 135 13.49 -6.59 -13.29
CA GLY A 135 13.46 -7.40 -14.52
C GLY A 135 12.59 -6.80 -15.65
N LYS A 136 11.80 -5.78 -15.37
CA LYS A 136 11.01 -5.08 -16.39
C LYS A 136 11.91 -4.20 -17.23
N ASN A 137 11.93 -4.41 -18.56
CA ASN A 137 12.64 -3.56 -19.49
C ASN A 137 12.10 -2.12 -19.42
N THR A 138 12.88 -1.22 -18.88
CA THR A 138 12.62 0.23 -18.97
C THR A 138 12.93 0.68 -20.38
N THR A 139 11.91 0.83 -21.20
CA THR A 139 12.02 1.32 -22.59
C THR A 139 12.36 2.80 -22.70
N ASN A 140 12.39 3.56 -21.62
CA ASN A 140 12.71 4.98 -21.63
C ASN A 140 14.14 5.26 -21.12
N LYS A 141 15.09 5.25 -22.05
CA LYS A 141 16.52 5.56 -21.80
C LYS A 141 16.83 7.03 -21.46
N GLU A 142 15.85 7.95 -21.52
CA GLU A 142 16.11 9.40 -21.45
C GLU A 142 15.65 10.09 -20.15
N LEU A 143 15.02 9.39 -19.22
CA LEU A 143 14.59 10.02 -17.97
C LEU A 143 15.80 10.23 -17.04
N LYS A 144 16.20 11.48 -16.84
CA LYS A 144 17.12 11.84 -15.76
C LYS A 144 16.46 11.51 -14.43
N ILE A 145 16.93 10.45 -13.77
CA ILE A 145 16.40 10.01 -12.48
C ILE A 145 16.63 11.12 -11.45
N ASN A 146 15.55 11.70 -10.97
CA ASN A 146 15.62 12.58 -9.82
C ASN A 146 15.60 11.71 -8.55
N TRP A 147 16.77 11.40 -8.00
CA TRP A 147 16.96 10.52 -6.86
C TRP A 147 16.23 10.97 -5.59
N LEU A 148 15.91 12.26 -5.46
CA LEU A 148 15.15 12.78 -4.32
C LEU A 148 13.76 12.14 -4.21
N LEU A 149 13.05 11.98 -5.33
CA LEU A 149 11.69 11.41 -5.31
C LEU A 149 11.67 9.93 -4.91
N PRO A 150 12.51 9.04 -5.46
CA PRO A 150 12.63 7.65 -4.98
C PRO A 150 12.95 7.54 -3.49
N VAL A 151 13.84 8.40 -2.98
CA VAL A 151 14.18 8.43 -1.54
C VAL A 151 12.98 8.89 -0.71
N LEU A 152 12.29 9.95 -1.12
CA LEU A 152 11.07 10.41 -0.44
C LEU A 152 9.96 9.34 -0.44
N ILE A 153 9.84 8.56 -1.51
CA ILE A 153 8.87 7.44 -1.57
C ILE A 153 9.27 6.32 -0.61
N PHE A 154 10.55 5.97 -0.59
CA PHE A 154 11.06 4.96 0.34
C PHE A 154 10.68 5.31 1.79
N PHE A 155 10.98 6.54 2.22
CA PHE A 155 10.61 6.99 3.56
C PHE A 155 9.10 7.20 3.71
N GLY A 156 8.42 7.74 2.70
CA GLY A 156 6.98 8.02 2.74
C GLY A 156 6.16 6.74 2.91
N THR A 157 6.41 5.72 2.09
CA THR A 157 5.67 4.43 2.19
C THR A 157 6.01 3.70 3.47
N GLY A 158 7.29 3.60 3.86
CA GLY A 158 7.68 2.91 5.08
C GLY A 158 7.16 3.60 6.36
N THR A 159 7.15 4.94 6.40
CA THR A 159 6.53 5.67 7.51
C THR A 159 5.02 5.46 7.54
N GLY A 160 4.37 5.37 6.37
CA GLY A 160 2.94 5.03 6.27
C GLY A 160 2.61 3.68 6.91
N ASP A 161 3.43 2.65 6.63
CA ASP A 161 3.28 1.32 7.22
C ASP A 161 3.49 1.35 8.75
N ILE A 162 4.46 2.15 9.24
CA ILE A 162 4.68 2.34 10.69
C ILE A 162 3.49 3.06 11.33
N LEU A 163 2.97 4.11 10.70
CA LEU A 163 1.78 4.82 11.19
C LEU A 163 0.56 3.91 11.25
N MET A 164 0.37 3.05 10.26
CA MET A 164 -0.70 2.03 10.28
C MET A 164 -0.57 1.14 11.51
N LYS A 165 0.64 0.64 11.81
CA LYS A 165 0.86 -0.22 12.97
C LYS A 165 0.66 0.51 14.29
N LEU A 166 1.15 1.74 14.41
CA LEU A 166 0.92 2.57 15.60
C LEU A 166 -0.57 2.83 15.82
N THR A 167 -1.31 3.13 14.75
CA THR A 167 -2.76 3.35 14.83
C THR A 167 -3.50 2.07 15.25
N GLU A 168 -3.07 0.91 14.75
CA GLU A 168 -3.63 -0.39 15.12
C GLU A 168 -3.43 -0.68 16.61
N GLN A 169 -2.24 -0.44 17.13
CA GLN A 169 -1.93 -0.69 18.54
C GLN A 169 -2.70 0.21 19.50
N GLN A 170 -3.07 1.42 19.09
CA GLN A 170 -3.90 2.33 19.89
C GLN A 170 -5.39 1.98 19.84
N ASN A 171 -5.79 1.11 18.92
CA ASN A 171 -7.18 0.69 18.83
C ASN A 171 -7.49 -0.39 19.87
N THR A 172 -8.15 0.02 20.93
CA THR A 172 -8.61 -0.85 22.03
C THR A 172 -9.96 -1.50 21.75
N SER A 173 -10.69 -1.02 20.73
CA SER A 173 -12.01 -1.56 20.37
C SER A 173 -11.88 -2.82 19.47
N ASP A 174 -12.90 -3.67 19.55
CA ASP A 174 -13.01 -4.80 18.62
C ASP A 174 -13.48 -4.38 17.22
N ASP A 175 -13.99 -3.15 17.07
CA ASP A 175 -14.46 -2.61 15.79
C ASP A 175 -13.35 -1.84 15.06
N MET A 176 -12.50 -2.59 14.34
CA MET A 176 -11.52 -1.99 13.43
C MET A 176 -12.14 -1.28 12.23
N GLY A 177 -13.38 -1.65 11.89
CA GLY A 177 -14.05 -1.09 10.71
C GLY A 177 -14.22 0.41 10.83
N PHE A 178 -14.62 0.90 12.00
CA PHE A 178 -14.82 2.34 12.25
C PHE A 178 -13.51 3.13 12.15
N MET A 179 -12.43 2.67 12.79
CA MET A 179 -11.11 3.32 12.71
C MET A 179 -10.61 3.41 11.26
N ILE A 180 -10.70 2.31 10.51
CA ILE A 180 -10.28 2.27 9.09
C ILE A 180 -11.15 3.20 8.24
N ALA A 181 -12.48 3.20 8.47
CA ALA A 181 -13.41 4.11 7.80
C ALA A 181 -13.06 5.57 8.06
N PHE A 182 -12.69 5.90 9.30
CA PHE A 182 -12.29 7.24 9.68
C PHE A 182 -10.97 7.67 9.02
N ILE A 183 -9.95 6.79 8.95
CA ILE A 183 -8.71 7.04 8.20
C ILE A 183 -9.02 7.37 6.74
N TYR A 184 -9.87 6.59 6.09
CA TYR A 184 -10.27 6.84 4.71
C TYR A 184 -11.14 8.10 4.56
N PHE A 185 -11.96 8.43 5.56
CA PHE A 185 -12.71 9.67 5.58
C PHE A 185 -11.78 10.90 5.60
N ILE A 186 -10.74 10.87 6.42
CA ILE A 186 -9.72 11.92 6.43
C ILE A 186 -8.99 11.99 5.07
N ALA A 187 -8.58 10.84 4.53
CA ALA A 187 -7.95 10.77 3.20
C ALA A 187 -8.87 11.32 2.10
N MET A 188 -10.18 11.06 2.19
CA MET A 188 -11.20 11.61 1.29
C MET A 188 -11.23 13.15 1.35
N LEU A 189 -11.24 13.75 2.55
CA LEU A 189 -11.26 15.21 2.71
C LEU A 189 -10.04 15.86 2.01
N PHE A 190 -8.85 15.32 2.23
CA PHE A 190 -7.65 15.78 1.53
C PHE A 190 -7.70 15.49 0.02
N GLY A 191 -8.26 14.36 -0.39
CA GLY A 191 -8.47 14.02 -1.80
C GLY A 191 -9.37 15.03 -2.52
N PHE A 192 -10.44 15.48 -1.88
CA PHE A 192 -11.30 16.55 -2.40
C PHE A 192 -10.53 17.86 -2.58
N LEU A 193 -9.68 18.23 -1.61
CA LEU A 193 -8.87 19.45 -1.73
C LEU A 193 -7.91 19.38 -2.93
N VAL A 194 -7.27 18.22 -3.17
CA VAL A 194 -6.38 18.02 -4.32
C VAL A 194 -7.13 18.15 -5.64
N VAL A 195 -8.29 17.48 -5.77
CA VAL A 195 -9.10 17.54 -7.00
C VAL A 195 -9.66 18.94 -7.22
N ALA A 196 -10.15 19.61 -6.17
CA ALA A 196 -10.65 20.99 -6.27
C ALA A 196 -9.54 21.93 -6.77
N PHE A 197 -8.32 21.78 -6.24
CA PHE A 197 -7.18 22.57 -6.67
C PHE A 197 -6.80 22.33 -8.14
N ASP A 198 -6.85 21.08 -8.62
CA ASP A 198 -6.58 20.76 -10.01
C ASP A 198 -7.67 21.28 -10.96
N LEU A 199 -8.94 21.25 -10.55
CA LEU A 199 -10.05 21.81 -11.31
C LEU A 199 -9.97 23.35 -11.40
N ILE A 200 -9.68 24.04 -10.29
CA ILE A 200 -9.56 25.51 -10.24
C ILE A 200 -8.39 25.98 -11.12
N ARG A 201 -7.33 25.18 -11.24
CA ARG A 201 -6.15 25.50 -12.06
C ARG A 201 -6.25 25.02 -13.52
N ASP A 202 -7.41 24.55 -13.94
CA ASP A 202 -7.65 23.97 -15.28
C ASP A 202 -6.67 22.85 -15.66
N LYS A 203 -6.09 22.17 -14.66
CA LYS A 203 -5.17 21.05 -14.90
C LYS A 203 -5.87 19.76 -15.28
N SER A 204 -7.11 19.59 -14.84
CA SER A 204 -7.97 18.45 -15.21
C SER A 204 -9.41 18.91 -15.45
N LYS A 205 -10.16 18.11 -16.23
CA LYS A 205 -11.60 18.27 -16.40
C LYS A 205 -12.32 17.18 -15.63
N TRP A 206 -13.49 17.49 -15.10
CA TRP A 206 -14.31 16.51 -14.40
C TRP A 206 -14.65 15.31 -15.29
N GLN A 207 -14.38 14.09 -14.82
CA GLN A 207 -14.60 12.85 -15.55
C GLN A 207 -15.41 11.84 -14.72
N TRP A 208 -16.68 11.67 -15.05
CA TRP A 208 -17.54 10.66 -14.40
C TRP A 208 -17.03 9.22 -14.54
N LYS A 209 -16.27 8.92 -15.58
CA LYS A 209 -15.63 7.62 -15.77
C LYS A 209 -14.64 7.28 -14.63
N SER A 210 -13.98 8.29 -14.09
CA SER A 210 -13.05 8.13 -12.96
C SER A 210 -13.78 7.75 -11.67
N ALA A 211 -15.05 8.13 -11.51
CA ALA A 211 -15.88 7.68 -10.40
C ALA A 211 -16.10 6.16 -10.42
N VAL A 212 -16.45 5.60 -11.58
CA VAL A 212 -16.66 4.14 -11.72
C VAL A 212 -15.39 3.35 -11.36
N GLY A 213 -14.22 3.80 -11.85
CA GLY A 213 -12.94 3.22 -11.48
C GLY A 213 -12.66 3.34 -9.98
N GLY A 214 -12.91 4.52 -9.41
CA GLY A 214 -12.73 4.81 -8.00
C GLY A 214 -13.64 3.98 -7.09
N ILE A 215 -14.90 3.75 -7.47
CA ILE A 215 -15.83 2.86 -6.74
C ILE A 215 -15.24 1.46 -6.58
N THR A 216 -14.87 0.85 -7.71
CA THR A 216 -14.31 -0.52 -7.72
C THR A 216 -13.02 -0.59 -6.87
N LEU A 217 -12.13 0.39 -7.07
CA LEU A 217 -10.88 0.48 -6.32
C LEU A 217 -11.16 0.67 -4.82
N GLY A 218 -12.12 1.52 -4.44
CA GLY A 218 -12.40 1.86 -3.04
C GLY A 218 -12.87 0.67 -2.22
N VAL A 219 -13.76 -0.14 -2.76
CA VAL A 219 -14.24 -1.36 -2.09
C VAL A 219 -13.08 -2.35 -1.90
N ILE A 220 -12.31 -2.62 -2.96
CA ILE A 220 -11.15 -3.53 -2.90
C ILE A 220 -10.11 -3.00 -1.91
N ASN A 221 -9.84 -1.71 -1.92
CA ASN A 221 -8.86 -1.06 -1.06
C ASN A 221 -9.26 -1.12 0.42
N PHE A 222 -10.55 -0.90 0.73
CA PHE A 222 -11.06 -1.08 2.09
C PHE A 222 -10.79 -2.50 2.60
N PHE A 223 -11.20 -3.53 1.85
CA PHE A 223 -10.97 -4.92 2.27
C PHE A 223 -9.49 -5.28 2.35
N SER A 224 -8.65 -4.73 1.46
CA SER A 224 -7.20 -4.87 1.55
C SER A 224 -6.67 -4.36 2.88
N THR A 225 -7.00 -3.12 3.23
CA THR A 225 -6.56 -2.48 4.46
C THR A 225 -7.14 -3.18 5.70
N PHE A 226 -8.42 -3.53 5.68
CA PHE A 226 -9.06 -4.29 6.75
C PHE A 226 -8.35 -5.63 7.02
N CYS A 227 -7.98 -6.35 5.96
CA CYS A 227 -7.23 -7.60 6.11
C CYS A 227 -5.80 -7.38 6.62
N VAL A 228 -5.11 -6.30 6.20
CA VAL A 228 -3.78 -5.94 6.71
C VAL A 228 -3.83 -5.64 8.21
N TYR A 229 -4.77 -4.80 8.65
CA TYR A 229 -4.92 -4.48 10.07
C TYR A 229 -5.23 -5.71 10.93
N ASN A 230 -6.12 -6.60 10.45
CA ASN A 230 -6.38 -7.87 11.16
C ASN A 230 -5.16 -8.79 11.16
N ALA A 231 -4.34 -8.77 10.11
CA ALA A 231 -3.09 -9.52 10.08
C ALA A 231 -2.06 -8.94 11.08
N MET A 232 -2.00 -7.61 11.25
CA MET A 232 -1.12 -6.95 12.24
C MET A 232 -1.41 -7.35 13.69
N ARG A 233 -2.66 -7.73 13.99
CA ARG A 233 -3.01 -8.31 15.32
C ARG A 233 -2.48 -9.73 15.52
N CYS A 234 -2.22 -10.45 14.44
CA CYS A 234 -1.86 -11.87 14.50
C CYS A 234 -0.37 -12.13 14.28
N PHE A 235 0.36 -11.18 13.74
CA PHE A 235 1.75 -11.34 13.33
C PHE A 235 2.59 -10.14 13.77
N ASP A 236 3.83 -10.42 14.14
CA ASP A 236 4.86 -9.40 14.36
C ASP A 236 5.20 -8.69 13.04
N ASN A 237 5.56 -7.42 13.10
CA ASN A 237 5.89 -6.60 11.93
C ASN A 237 7.07 -7.16 11.13
N VAL A 238 8.07 -7.69 11.83
CA VAL A 238 9.27 -8.31 11.24
C VAL A 238 8.93 -9.51 10.36
N VAL A 239 7.79 -10.15 10.57
CA VAL A 239 7.27 -11.27 9.76
C VAL A 239 6.23 -10.80 8.75
N LEU A 240 5.28 -9.98 9.21
CA LEU A 240 4.14 -9.54 8.42
C LEU A 240 4.55 -8.76 7.17
N PHE A 241 5.30 -7.67 7.35
CA PHE A 241 5.57 -6.75 6.25
C PHE A 241 6.43 -7.35 5.14
N PRO A 242 7.51 -8.12 5.41
CA PRO A 242 8.24 -8.80 4.35
C PRO A 242 7.38 -9.79 3.56
N ILE A 243 6.61 -10.65 4.25
CA ILE A 243 5.76 -11.66 3.59
C ILE A 243 4.66 -10.98 2.76
N TYR A 244 4.00 -9.98 3.33
CA TYR A 244 2.95 -9.23 2.65
C TYR A 244 3.48 -8.55 1.37
N ASN A 245 4.58 -7.79 1.47
CA ASN A 245 5.12 -7.06 0.32
C ASN A 245 5.62 -8.00 -0.77
N ILE A 246 6.35 -9.07 -0.42
CA ILE A 246 6.84 -10.02 -1.41
C ILE A 246 5.68 -10.81 -2.03
N GLY A 247 4.67 -11.18 -1.23
CA GLY A 247 3.46 -11.86 -1.70
C GLY A 247 2.70 -11.01 -2.72
N VAL A 248 2.50 -9.72 -2.43
CA VAL A 248 1.86 -8.77 -3.37
C VAL A 248 2.66 -8.64 -4.65
N VAL A 249 4.00 -8.51 -4.58
CA VAL A 249 4.84 -8.39 -5.77
C VAL A 249 4.81 -9.65 -6.62
N CYS A 250 4.91 -10.83 -6.00
CA CYS A 250 4.84 -12.11 -6.71
C CYS A 250 3.48 -12.30 -7.39
N LEU A 251 2.38 -12.06 -6.67
CA LEU A 251 1.05 -12.22 -7.21
C LEU A 251 0.74 -11.17 -8.29
N THR A 252 1.25 -9.94 -8.15
CA THR A 252 1.15 -8.89 -9.19
C THR A 252 1.95 -9.27 -10.43
N ALA A 253 3.13 -9.87 -10.31
CA ALA A 253 3.91 -10.35 -11.43
C ALA A 253 3.18 -11.50 -12.17
N LEU A 254 2.59 -12.44 -11.43
CA LEU A 254 1.78 -13.53 -11.98
C LEU A 254 0.53 -13.02 -12.69
N THR A 255 -0.20 -12.08 -12.10
CA THR A 255 -1.38 -11.46 -12.76
C THR A 255 -0.98 -10.64 -13.98
N GLY A 256 0.17 -9.96 -13.96
CA GLY A 256 0.76 -9.29 -15.10
C GLY A 256 0.99 -10.24 -16.28
N TRP A 257 1.57 -11.40 -16.00
CA TRP A 257 1.78 -12.44 -16.99
C TRP A 257 0.48 -13.04 -17.52
N LEU A 258 -0.46 -13.41 -16.62
CA LEU A 258 -1.69 -14.11 -16.99
C LEU A 258 -2.71 -13.17 -17.68
N LEU A 259 -3.00 -12.00 -17.07
CA LEU A 259 -4.08 -11.12 -17.51
C LEU A 259 -3.63 -10.11 -18.58
N PHE A 260 -2.40 -9.62 -18.47
CA PHE A 260 -1.87 -8.58 -19.34
C PHE A 260 -0.86 -9.12 -20.37
N LYS A 261 -0.61 -10.45 -20.39
CA LYS A 261 0.33 -11.13 -21.29
C LYS A 261 1.73 -10.50 -21.26
N GLU A 262 2.16 -10.01 -20.10
CA GLU A 262 3.50 -9.48 -19.91
C GLU A 262 4.54 -10.60 -20.04
N LYS A 263 5.63 -10.32 -20.70
CA LYS A 263 6.75 -11.27 -20.79
C LYS A 263 7.58 -11.17 -19.50
N LEU A 264 7.62 -12.25 -18.73
CA LEU A 264 8.54 -12.37 -17.61
C LEU A 264 9.95 -12.65 -18.13
N THR A 265 10.91 -11.93 -17.59
CA THR A 265 12.33 -12.14 -17.88
C THR A 265 12.91 -13.23 -16.97
N TRP A 266 14.07 -13.76 -17.29
CA TRP A 266 14.79 -14.69 -16.40
C TRP A 266 14.98 -14.14 -14.99
N LYS A 267 15.23 -12.83 -14.86
CA LYS A 267 15.36 -12.16 -13.55
C LYS A 267 14.08 -12.25 -12.73
N ASN A 268 12.90 -12.13 -13.38
CA ASN A 268 11.62 -12.27 -12.69
C ASN A 268 11.43 -13.69 -12.16
N TYR A 269 11.73 -14.73 -12.95
CA TYR A 269 11.64 -16.13 -12.51
C TYR A 269 12.59 -16.41 -11.34
N LEU A 270 13.84 -15.95 -11.42
CA LEU A 270 14.80 -16.10 -10.34
C LEU A 270 14.33 -15.36 -9.07
N GLY A 271 13.82 -14.14 -9.21
CA GLY A 271 13.26 -13.36 -8.11
C GLY A 271 12.08 -14.06 -7.45
N LEU A 272 11.16 -14.64 -8.23
CA LEU A 272 10.03 -15.41 -7.69
C LEU A 272 10.49 -16.65 -6.92
N ALA A 273 11.49 -17.38 -7.41
CA ALA A 273 12.05 -18.54 -6.72
C ALA A 273 12.70 -18.14 -5.37
N ILE A 274 13.52 -17.06 -5.37
CA ILE A 274 14.12 -16.53 -4.14
C ILE A 274 13.03 -16.03 -3.17
N ALA A 275 11.94 -15.44 -3.67
CA ALA A 275 10.82 -14.99 -2.88
C ALA A 275 10.17 -16.13 -2.08
N ILE A 276 9.95 -17.28 -2.71
CA ILE A 276 9.39 -18.46 -2.03
C ILE A 276 10.31 -18.93 -0.90
N ILE A 277 11.63 -19.02 -1.16
CA ILE A 277 12.62 -19.39 -0.16
C ILE A 277 12.60 -18.38 1.01
N ALA A 278 12.57 -17.09 0.71
CA ALA A 278 12.53 -16.02 1.71
C ALA A 278 11.31 -16.15 2.63
N VAL A 279 10.12 -16.37 2.06
CA VAL A 279 8.88 -16.56 2.84
C VAL A 279 9.00 -17.77 3.77
N ILE A 280 9.53 -18.88 3.28
CA ILE A 280 9.74 -20.09 4.10
C ILE A 280 10.66 -19.77 5.28
N LEU A 281 11.81 -19.13 5.04
CA LEU A 281 12.77 -18.79 6.08
C LEU A 281 12.20 -17.82 7.14
N ILE A 282 11.40 -16.82 6.72
CA ILE A 282 10.78 -15.87 7.64
C ILE A 282 9.70 -16.55 8.50
N THR A 283 8.99 -17.55 7.96
CA THR A 283 7.94 -18.27 8.69
C THR A 283 8.43 -19.41 9.56
N LEU A 284 9.67 -19.89 9.36
CA LEU A 284 10.27 -20.90 10.22
C LEU A 284 10.45 -20.30 11.62
N LYS A 285 9.62 -20.75 12.57
CA LYS A 285 9.90 -20.50 14.00
C LYS A 285 11.10 -21.34 14.41
N PRO A 286 12.01 -20.80 15.25
CA PRO A 286 13.08 -21.59 15.87
C PRO A 286 12.50 -22.67 16.77
#